data_26e5973569cfc5818286ed1922000fa9
#
_entry.id   26e5973569cfc5818286ed1922000fa9
#
_cell.length_a   1.000
_cell.length_b   1.000
_cell.length_c   1.000
_cell.angle_alpha   90.00
_cell.angle_beta   90.00
_cell.angle_gamma   90.00
#
_symmetry.space_group_name_H-M   'P 1'
#
loop_
_entity.id
_entity.type
_entity.pdbx_description
1 polymer ?
#
loop_
_entity_poly.entity_id
_entity_poly.type
_entity_poly.pdbx_seq_one_letter_code
_entity_poly.pdbx_strand_id
1 'polypeptide(L)'
;MSEHDFITEEHGDNLPTVRIKKVILKDFKSVGYGEITFNCGRQFIPYNTESDILGIYGQNGSGKTSFIEALAILQELMAGATVPSVYADCVAAGKEFSELEFVFDLQYPDGAIREAAYSFRMSSQKLTAEEIRERYKDAPEEFEIPEEECKVVIFDEKFSLLWEDASKRQAIIDTSSEDSPFKPTTKRKEIAGVGKKTLVSLEVNKQLARSNSRSFIFMTDTLKIFEENDNKSLFFRVLIELRLFARHFLFVIDTKSSGFIRLNFALPIYTRSRRMMFDARRPMVIDNEDLEHLCEELSDISSVLTQLVPGLSIGFKEISQTLDKDGEAATVTMLTAYRDGKELPLRDESDGVRKIISVLSLIIAAFNEQSVTVAIDEFD
;
A
#
# COMPACT_ATOMS: atom_id res chain seq x y z
N MET A 1 -7.87 7.92 18.95
CA MET A 1 -7.72 8.84 17.79
C MET A 1 -7.93 8.02 16.55
N SER A 2 -8.82 8.35 15.64
CA SER A 2 -8.97 7.60 14.40
C SER A 2 -7.77 7.91 13.49
N GLU A 3 -7.41 6.98 12.56
CA GLU A 3 -6.37 7.28 11.56
C GLU A 3 -6.70 8.55 10.75
N HIS A 4 -7.97 8.89 10.68
CA HIS A 4 -8.45 10.12 10.04
C HIS A 4 -8.03 11.36 10.85
N ASP A 5 -8.08 11.29 12.19
CA ASP A 5 -7.67 12.36 13.07
C ASP A 5 -6.16 12.59 13.02
N PHE A 6 -5.37 11.53 12.76
CA PHE A 6 -3.91 11.62 12.64
C PHE A 6 -3.46 12.35 11.36
N ILE A 7 -4.25 12.22 10.28
CA ILE A 7 -3.94 12.87 8.99
C ILE A 7 -4.38 14.33 8.99
N THR A 8 -5.44 14.69 9.71
CA THR A 8 -6.11 16.01 9.56
C THR A 8 -5.76 17.04 10.63
N GLU A 9 -5.46 16.67 11.86
CA GLU A 9 -5.38 17.65 12.96
C GLU A 9 -3.96 18.02 13.45
N GLU A 10 -2.93 17.15 13.29
CA GLU A 10 -1.59 17.46 13.81
C GLU A 10 -0.44 17.36 12.78
N HIS A 11 -0.62 16.74 11.60
CA HIS A 11 0.51 16.38 10.74
C HIS A 11 0.33 16.68 9.25
N GLY A 12 -0.73 17.34 8.80
CA GLY A 12 -1.03 17.55 7.39
C GLY A 12 0.14 18.12 6.56
N ASP A 13 0.86 19.10 7.09
CA ASP A 13 2.00 19.75 6.41
C ASP A 13 3.37 19.19 6.79
N ASN A 14 3.44 18.20 7.71
CA ASN A 14 4.68 17.68 8.29
C ASN A 14 4.94 16.19 8.00
N LEU A 15 4.18 15.58 7.12
CA LEU A 15 4.44 14.20 6.72
C LEU A 15 5.73 14.12 5.87
N PRO A 16 6.57 13.08 6.10
CA PRO A 16 7.75 12.89 5.26
C PRO A 16 7.36 12.36 3.88
N THR A 17 8.16 12.69 2.88
CA THR A 17 8.17 11.97 1.61
C THR A 17 8.81 10.61 1.84
N VAL A 18 8.03 9.53 1.68
CA VAL A 18 8.53 8.16 1.81
C VAL A 18 8.89 7.61 0.43
N ARG A 19 10.11 7.08 0.30
CA ARG A 19 10.59 6.44 -0.93
C ARG A 19 11.17 5.07 -0.63
N ILE A 20 10.88 4.10 -1.48
CA ILE A 20 11.56 2.81 -1.43
C ILE A 20 12.98 3.02 -1.98
N LYS A 21 13.97 2.78 -1.15
CA LYS A 21 15.39 2.91 -1.48
C LYS A 21 15.98 1.64 -2.06
N LYS A 22 15.59 0.50 -1.49
CA LYS A 22 16.18 -0.79 -1.84
C LYS A 22 15.19 -1.92 -1.60
N VAL A 23 15.21 -2.91 -2.47
CA VAL A 23 14.48 -4.17 -2.34
C VAL A 23 15.44 -5.33 -2.52
N ILE A 24 15.41 -6.30 -1.62
CA ILE A 24 16.19 -7.53 -1.67
C ILE A 24 15.23 -8.71 -1.59
N LEU A 25 15.37 -9.63 -2.53
CA LEU A 25 14.61 -10.88 -2.61
C LEU A 25 15.54 -12.07 -2.55
N LYS A 26 15.21 -13.06 -1.72
CA LYS A 26 15.94 -14.34 -1.66
C LYS A 26 14.96 -15.50 -1.75
N ASP A 27 15.25 -16.44 -2.61
CA ASP A 27 14.44 -17.63 -2.85
C ASP A 27 12.95 -17.31 -3.10
N PHE A 28 12.69 -16.26 -3.89
CA PHE A 28 11.35 -15.76 -4.19
C PHE A 28 10.98 -16.08 -5.65
N LYS A 29 10.04 -16.99 -5.87
CA LYS A 29 9.67 -17.53 -7.19
C LYS A 29 10.89 -18.06 -7.96
N SER A 30 11.17 -17.45 -9.11
CA SER A 30 12.35 -17.78 -9.94
C SER A 30 13.62 -17.04 -9.52
N VAL A 31 13.54 -16.14 -8.53
CA VAL A 31 14.68 -15.33 -8.09
C VAL A 31 15.36 -15.99 -6.91
N GLY A 32 16.55 -16.60 -7.12
CA GLY A 32 17.35 -17.12 -6.01
C GLY A 32 17.93 -16.02 -5.14
N TYR A 33 18.49 -14.96 -5.76
CA TYR A 33 18.87 -13.70 -5.13
C TYR A 33 18.69 -12.56 -6.11
N GLY A 34 18.04 -11.50 -5.67
CA GLY A 34 17.85 -10.28 -6.45
C GLY A 34 17.91 -9.04 -5.55
N GLU A 35 18.55 -8.00 -6.05
CA GLU A 35 18.65 -6.70 -5.37
C GLU A 35 18.39 -5.58 -6.36
N ILE A 36 17.49 -4.68 -6.01
CA ILE A 36 17.23 -3.45 -6.76
C ILE A 36 17.42 -2.29 -5.81
N THR A 37 18.29 -1.35 -6.20
CA THR A 37 18.51 -0.10 -5.48
C THR A 37 18.04 1.05 -6.35
N PHE A 38 17.21 1.91 -5.78
CA PHE A 38 16.70 3.11 -6.42
C PHE A 38 17.63 4.29 -6.14
N ASN A 39 17.71 5.27 -7.04
CA ASN A 39 18.55 6.46 -6.88
C ASN A 39 20.06 6.20 -6.75
N CYS A 40 20.58 5.28 -7.57
CA CYS A 40 22.02 5.08 -7.66
C CYS A 40 22.70 6.31 -8.29
N GLY A 41 23.36 7.15 -7.51
CA GLY A 41 24.40 8.05 -7.97
C GLY A 41 24.04 9.51 -8.20
N ARG A 42 22.87 10.00 -7.89
CA ARG A 42 22.63 11.44 -7.80
C ARG A 42 23.02 11.95 -6.42
N GLN A 43 23.95 12.90 -6.39
CA GLN A 43 24.20 13.70 -5.20
C GLN A 43 22.85 14.24 -4.71
N PHE A 44 22.65 14.11 -3.44
CA PHE A 44 21.52 14.57 -2.69
C PHE A 44 21.09 15.98 -3.13
N ILE A 45 20.00 16.08 -3.87
CA ILE A 45 19.29 17.33 -4.06
C ILE A 45 18.15 17.27 -3.03
N PRO A 46 18.21 18.06 -1.96
CA PRO A 46 17.09 18.16 -1.03
C PRO A 46 15.85 18.56 -1.84
N TYR A 47 14.74 17.83 -1.64
CA TYR A 47 13.51 18.05 -2.40
C TYR A 47 13.69 17.92 -3.91
N ASN A 48 14.03 16.73 -4.39
CA ASN A 48 13.90 16.46 -5.80
C ASN A 48 12.40 16.37 -6.11
N THR A 49 11.88 17.44 -6.73
CA THR A 49 10.49 17.54 -7.19
C THR A 49 10.23 16.71 -8.45
N GLU A 50 11.27 16.07 -8.99
CA GLU A 50 11.17 15.26 -10.20
C GLU A 50 10.75 13.82 -9.85
N SER A 51 9.82 13.28 -10.62
CA SER A 51 9.41 11.87 -10.53
C SER A 51 10.50 10.96 -11.09
N ASP A 52 10.83 9.89 -10.38
CA ASP A 52 11.73 8.86 -10.85
C ASP A 52 10.95 7.75 -11.56
N ILE A 53 11.38 7.37 -12.75
CA ILE A 53 10.80 6.26 -13.51
C ILE A 53 11.83 5.13 -13.60
N LEU A 54 11.49 3.95 -13.10
CA LEU A 54 12.29 2.74 -13.25
C LEU A 54 11.59 1.77 -14.21
N GLY A 55 12.16 1.58 -15.40
CA GLY A 55 11.76 0.53 -16.33
C GLY A 55 12.51 -0.77 -16.06
N ILE A 56 11.79 -1.86 -15.79
CA ILE A 56 12.38 -3.18 -15.56
C ILE A 56 12.16 -4.03 -16.81
N TYR A 57 13.25 -4.30 -17.53
CA TYR A 57 13.24 -5.07 -18.77
C TYR A 57 13.98 -6.41 -18.60
N GLY A 58 13.56 -7.42 -19.32
CA GLY A 58 14.21 -8.72 -19.31
C GLY A 58 13.37 -9.79 -19.99
N GLN A 59 13.98 -10.97 -20.19
CA GLN A 59 13.29 -12.14 -20.76
C GLN A 59 12.14 -12.60 -19.83
N ASN A 60 11.19 -13.37 -20.37
CA ASN A 60 10.18 -14.01 -19.57
C ASN A 60 10.83 -14.95 -18.54
N GLY A 61 10.34 -14.93 -17.31
CA GLY A 61 10.94 -15.67 -16.20
C GLY A 61 12.14 -14.98 -15.50
N SER A 62 12.55 -13.78 -15.91
CA SER A 62 13.71 -13.07 -15.31
C SER A 62 13.42 -12.44 -13.95
N GLY A 63 12.20 -12.56 -13.41
CA GLY A 63 11.84 -12.04 -12.09
C GLY A 63 11.17 -10.66 -12.09
N LYS A 64 10.78 -10.10 -13.26
CA LYS A 64 10.07 -8.80 -13.34
C LYS A 64 8.79 -8.80 -12.51
N THR A 65 7.89 -9.73 -12.79
CA THR A 65 6.65 -9.94 -12.04
C THR A 65 6.91 -10.25 -10.57
N SER A 66 7.97 -11.01 -10.26
CA SER A 66 8.34 -11.29 -8.87
C SER A 66 8.62 -10.04 -8.05
N PHE A 67 9.26 -9.04 -8.66
CA PHE A 67 9.50 -7.76 -8.01
C PHE A 67 8.19 -7.02 -7.69
N ILE A 68 7.25 -6.96 -8.63
CA ILE A 68 5.94 -6.31 -8.43
C ILE A 68 5.11 -7.05 -7.37
N GLU A 69 5.09 -8.39 -7.42
CA GLU A 69 4.40 -9.20 -6.41
C GLU A 69 5.01 -9.03 -5.01
N ALA A 70 6.33 -8.85 -4.90
CA ALA A 70 6.98 -8.54 -3.63
C ALA A 70 6.52 -7.19 -3.06
N LEU A 71 6.32 -6.17 -3.93
CA LEU A 71 5.75 -4.89 -3.52
C LEU A 71 4.27 -5.01 -3.13
N ALA A 72 3.49 -5.87 -3.80
CA ALA A 72 2.10 -6.12 -3.42
C ALA A 72 2.00 -6.76 -2.02
N ILE A 73 2.84 -7.75 -1.74
CA ILE A 73 2.93 -8.37 -0.40
C ILE A 73 3.34 -7.34 0.65
N LEU A 74 4.35 -6.50 0.34
CA LEU A 74 4.77 -5.41 1.22
C LEU A 74 3.62 -4.46 1.54
N GLN A 75 2.87 -4.04 0.52
CA GLN A 75 1.73 -3.13 0.67
C GLN A 75 0.69 -3.69 1.66
N GLU A 76 0.29 -4.96 1.50
CA GLU A 76 -0.67 -5.60 2.38
C GLU A 76 -0.13 -5.70 3.83
N LEU A 77 1.12 -6.12 4.00
CA LEU A 77 1.72 -6.26 5.34
C LEU A 77 1.82 -4.92 6.06
N MET A 78 2.36 -3.89 5.41
CA MET A 78 2.51 -2.57 6.02
C MET A 78 1.17 -1.87 6.23
N ALA A 79 0.15 -2.12 5.39
CA ALA A 79 -1.21 -1.67 5.63
C ALA A 79 -1.88 -2.36 6.82
N GLY A 80 -1.29 -3.42 7.38
CA GLY A 80 -1.87 -4.26 8.43
C GLY A 80 -2.97 -5.19 7.93
N ALA A 81 -3.03 -5.42 6.62
CA ALA A 81 -3.99 -6.29 5.96
C ALA A 81 -3.50 -7.75 5.87
N THR A 82 -4.38 -8.65 5.46
CA THR A 82 -4.05 -10.06 5.23
C THR A 82 -3.47 -10.22 3.83
N VAL A 83 -2.30 -10.85 3.72
CA VAL A 83 -1.72 -11.21 2.42
C VAL A 83 -2.61 -12.25 1.75
N PRO A 84 -3.10 -11.98 0.52
CA PRO A 84 -3.93 -12.94 -0.22
C PRO A 84 -3.23 -14.27 -0.48
N SER A 85 -4.01 -15.36 -0.46
CA SER A 85 -3.50 -16.73 -0.67
C SER A 85 -2.87 -16.94 -2.06
N VAL A 86 -3.27 -16.12 -3.04
CA VAL A 86 -2.66 -16.15 -4.40
C VAL A 86 -1.14 -15.94 -4.41
N TYR A 87 -0.58 -15.33 -3.36
CA TYR A 87 0.87 -15.17 -3.21
C TYR A 87 1.57 -16.36 -2.53
N ALA A 88 0.83 -17.41 -2.16
CA ALA A 88 1.43 -18.60 -1.54
C ALA A 88 2.41 -19.33 -2.48
N ASP A 89 2.25 -19.20 -3.79
CA ASP A 89 3.15 -19.73 -4.82
C ASP A 89 4.44 -18.89 -5.04
N CYS A 90 4.58 -17.79 -4.30
CA CYS A 90 5.76 -16.94 -4.41
C CYS A 90 7.01 -17.49 -3.67
N VAL A 91 6.86 -18.54 -2.89
CA VAL A 91 8.03 -19.26 -2.33
C VAL A 91 8.69 -20.09 -3.44
N ALA A 92 10.02 -19.99 -3.58
CA ALA A 92 10.74 -20.72 -4.62
C ALA A 92 10.57 -22.24 -4.46
N ALA A 93 10.46 -22.94 -5.58
CA ALA A 93 10.28 -24.38 -5.59
C ALA A 93 11.40 -25.10 -4.85
N GLY A 94 11.04 -26.00 -3.92
CA GLY A 94 11.99 -26.76 -3.10
C GLY A 94 12.60 -25.98 -1.93
N LYS A 95 12.13 -24.77 -1.66
CA LYS A 95 12.54 -23.95 -0.51
C LYS A 95 11.47 -23.95 0.56
N GLU A 96 11.89 -23.89 1.82
CA GLU A 96 10.98 -23.81 2.96
C GLU A 96 10.39 -22.41 3.13
N PHE A 97 11.15 -21.38 2.77
CA PHE A 97 10.74 -19.99 2.86
C PHE A 97 11.47 -19.10 1.87
N SER A 98 10.89 -17.93 1.63
CA SER A 98 11.53 -16.79 0.97
C SER A 98 11.85 -15.72 1.98
N GLU A 99 12.90 -14.92 1.74
CA GLU A 99 13.27 -13.77 2.57
C GLU A 99 13.22 -12.49 1.77
N LEU A 100 12.51 -11.49 2.27
CA LEU A 100 12.33 -10.19 1.63
C LEU A 100 12.79 -9.08 2.57
N GLU A 101 13.52 -8.10 2.04
CA GLU A 101 13.92 -6.89 2.77
C GLU A 101 13.65 -5.66 1.92
N PHE A 102 13.08 -4.65 2.56
CA PHE A 102 12.75 -3.34 1.98
C PHE A 102 13.40 -2.25 2.81
N VAL A 103 14.09 -1.34 2.15
CA VAL A 103 14.71 -0.17 2.78
C VAL A 103 14.01 1.07 2.27
N PHE A 104 13.70 1.99 3.17
CA PHE A 104 12.99 3.23 2.90
C PHE A 104 13.82 4.42 3.32
N ASP A 105 13.78 5.49 2.52
CA ASP A 105 14.20 6.82 2.93
C ASP A 105 12.94 7.65 3.24
N LEU A 106 12.89 8.25 4.42
CA LEU A 106 11.86 9.17 4.86
C LEU A 106 12.46 10.57 4.91
N GLN A 107 12.04 11.44 4.02
CA GLN A 107 12.52 12.81 3.88
C GLN A 107 11.52 13.75 4.53
N TYR A 108 11.94 14.41 5.60
CA TYR A 108 11.10 15.33 6.37
C TYR A 108 11.18 16.76 5.81
N PRO A 109 10.15 17.59 6.01
CA PRO A 109 10.16 18.98 5.55
C PRO A 109 11.28 19.85 6.11
N ASP A 110 11.81 19.50 7.29
CA ASP A 110 12.95 20.17 7.92
C ASP A 110 14.31 19.79 7.29
N GLY A 111 14.29 18.94 6.26
CA GLY A 111 15.47 18.45 5.56
C GLY A 111 16.10 17.21 6.20
N ALA A 112 15.59 16.72 7.32
CA ALA A 112 16.09 15.49 7.94
C ALA A 112 15.71 14.27 7.07
N ILE A 113 16.64 13.31 6.97
CA ILE A 113 16.42 12.06 6.26
C ILE A 113 16.68 10.92 7.22
N ARG A 114 15.75 10.01 7.23
CA ARG A 114 15.84 8.81 8.06
C ARG A 114 15.68 7.59 7.20
N GLU A 115 16.50 6.58 7.50
CA GLU A 115 16.40 5.29 6.83
C GLU A 115 15.75 4.27 7.75
N ALA A 116 14.73 3.61 7.23
CA ALA A 116 14.08 2.48 7.89
C ALA A 116 14.24 1.23 7.03
N ALA A 117 14.32 0.06 7.67
CA ALA A 117 14.25 -1.20 6.95
C ALA A 117 13.27 -2.16 7.63
N TYR A 118 12.47 -2.81 6.80
CA TYR A 118 11.55 -3.86 7.17
C TYR A 118 11.88 -5.12 6.39
N SER A 119 12.07 -6.24 7.09
CA SER A 119 12.27 -7.54 6.47
C SER A 119 11.44 -8.61 7.15
N PHE A 120 11.13 -9.65 6.41
CA PHE A 120 10.37 -10.79 6.88
C PHE A 120 10.70 -12.05 6.08
N ARG A 121 10.34 -13.19 6.63
CA ARG A 121 10.29 -14.46 5.93
C ARG A 121 8.85 -14.85 5.66
N MET A 122 8.64 -15.50 4.53
CA MET A 122 7.34 -16.05 4.17
C MET A 122 7.46 -17.50 3.74
N SER A 123 6.50 -18.33 4.12
CA SER A 123 6.34 -19.70 3.68
C SER A 123 4.93 -19.95 3.14
N SER A 124 4.79 -21.04 2.39
CA SER A 124 3.52 -21.54 1.91
C SER A 124 3.07 -22.71 2.78
N GLN A 125 1.86 -22.65 3.31
CA GLN A 125 1.28 -23.71 4.14
C GLN A 125 -0.03 -24.19 3.53
N LYS A 126 -0.16 -25.52 3.29
CA LYS A 126 -1.44 -26.11 2.90
C LYS A 126 -2.48 -25.94 4.00
N LEU A 127 -3.68 -25.52 3.60
CA LEU A 127 -4.83 -25.49 4.49
C LEU A 127 -5.40 -26.91 4.69
N THR A 128 -5.91 -27.17 5.87
CA THR A 128 -6.70 -28.38 6.12
C THR A 128 -8.07 -28.26 5.44
N ALA A 129 -8.74 -29.39 5.22
CA ALA A 129 -10.08 -29.40 4.65
C ALA A 129 -11.11 -28.64 5.53
N GLU A 130 -10.87 -28.57 6.85
CA GLU A 130 -11.69 -27.80 7.78
C GLU A 130 -11.47 -26.30 7.63
N GLU A 131 -10.21 -25.85 7.50
CA GLU A 131 -9.88 -24.44 7.26
C GLU A 131 -10.42 -23.95 5.92
N ILE A 132 -10.37 -24.78 4.88
CA ILE A 132 -10.97 -24.46 3.57
C ILE A 132 -12.48 -24.30 3.70
N ARG A 133 -13.18 -25.25 4.34
CA ARG A 133 -14.63 -25.16 4.57
C ARG A 133 -15.04 -23.93 5.36
N GLU A 134 -14.30 -23.61 6.43
CA GLU A 134 -14.58 -22.41 7.24
C GLU A 134 -14.37 -21.12 6.45
N ARG A 135 -13.35 -21.08 5.59
CA ARG A 135 -13.06 -19.92 4.73
C ARG A 135 -14.19 -19.64 3.74
N TYR A 136 -14.80 -20.67 3.18
CA TYR A 136 -15.82 -20.57 2.15
C TYR A 136 -17.24 -20.85 2.67
N LYS A 137 -17.47 -20.84 3.99
CA LYS A 137 -18.78 -21.13 4.59
C LYS A 137 -19.91 -20.19 4.13
N ASP A 138 -19.56 -18.94 3.83
CA ASP A 138 -20.50 -17.91 3.38
C ASP A 138 -20.46 -17.70 1.84
N ALA A 139 -19.75 -18.58 1.12
CA ALA A 139 -19.69 -18.51 -0.34
C ALA A 139 -21.06 -18.89 -0.96
N PRO A 140 -21.45 -18.30 -2.10
CA PRO A 140 -22.66 -18.72 -2.83
C PRO A 140 -22.63 -20.23 -3.16
N GLU A 141 -23.81 -20.87 -3.18
CA GLU A 141 -23.94 -22.32 -3.49
C GLU A 141 -23.33 -22.73 -4.84
N GLU A 142 -23.27 -21.79 -5.79
CA GLU A 142 -22.68 -22.00 -7.13
C GLU A 142 -21.15 -21.94 -7.13
N PHE A 143 -20.52 -21.57 -6.00
CA PHE A 143 -19.06 -21.44 -5.92
C PHE A 143 -18.43 -22.81 -5.70
N GLU A 144 -17.55 -23.22 -6.61
CA GLU A 144 -16.77 -24.45 -6.45
C GLU A 144 -15.66 -24.23 -5.42
N ILE A 145 -15.81 -24.87 -4.23
CA ILE A 145 -14.79 -24.83 -3.18
C ILE A 145 -13.56 -25.61 -3.64
N PRO A 146 -12.35 -25.00 -3.63
CA PRO A 146 -11.15 -25.69 -4.05
C PRO A 146 -10.83 -26.87 -3.13
N GLU A 147 -10.39 -27.99 -3.72
CA GLU A 147 -9.98 -29.18 -2.95
C GLU A 147 -8.68 -28.96 -2.17
N GLU A 148 -7.78 -28.16 -2.71
CA GLU A 148 -6.51 -27.79 -2.08
C GLU A 148 -6.29 -26.28 -2.18
N GLU A 149 -5.89 -25.69 -1.09
CA GLU A 149 -5.50 -24.27 -1.04
C GLU A 149 -4.30 -24.10 -0.10
N CYS A 150 -3.44 -23.16 -0.41
CA CYS A 150 -2.33 -22.75 0.44
C CYS A 150 -2.56 -21.34 0.99
N LYS A 151 -2.09 -21.08 2.20
CA LYS A 151 -1.99 -19.74 2.76
C LYS A 151 -0.53 -19.29 2.86
N VAL A 152 -0.33 -17.99 2.84
CA VAL A 152 0.96 -17.38 3.17
C VAL A 152 1.13 -17.36 4.68
N VAL A 153 2.31 -17.71 5.17
CA VAL A 153 2.67 -17.58 6.59
C VAL A 153 3.83 -16.61 6.69
N ILE A 154 3.64 -15.51 7.43
CA ILE A 154 4.66 -14.49 7.67
C ILE A 154 5.31 -14.72 9.04
N PHE A 155 6.63 -14.68 9.08
CA PHE A 155 7.39 -14.89 10.31
C PHE A 155 8.78 -14.22 10.24
N ASP A 156 9.51 -14.22 11.34
CA ASP A 156 10.85 -13.62 11.48
C ASP A 156 10.91 -12.17 10.97
N GLU A 157 9.86 -11.41 11.30
CA GLU A 157 9.80 -10.00 10.95
C GLU A 157 10.86 -9.20 11.71
N LYS A 158 11.52 -8.27 11.01
CA LYS A 158 12.52 -7.36 11.60
C LYS A 158 12.24 -5.94 11.15
N PHE A 159 12.36 -5.03 12.09
CA PHE A 159 12.31 -3.61 11.83
C PHE A 159 13.53 -2.92 12.42
N SER A 160 14.18 -2.09 11.61
CA SER A 160 15.39 -1.37 12.03
C SER A 160 15.39 0.07 11.53
N LEU A 161 16.03 0.96 12.30
CA LEU A 161 16.22 2.36 11.97
C LEU A 161 17.69 2.71 11.91
N LEU A 162 18.06 3.61 11.00
CA LEU A 162 19.35 4.30 11.00
C LEU A 162 19.16 5.65 11.68
N TRP A 163 19.82 5.81 12.81
CA TRP A 163 19.85 7.09 13.53
C TRP A 163 20.86 8.04 12.90
N GLU A 164 20.60 9.35 12.97
CA GLU A 164 21.42 10.38 12.31
C GLU A 164 22.92 10.28 12.60
N ASP A 165 23.29 9.90 13.84
CA ASP A 165 24.67 9.77 14.27
C ASP A 165 25.24 8.34 14.17
N ALA A 166 24.47 7.39 13.62
CA ALA A 166 24.85 5.98 13.59
C ALA A 166 25.40 5.56 12.24
N SER A 167 26.49 4.82 12.23
CA SER A 167 27.06 4.20 11.03
C SER A 167 26.34 2.92 10.59
N LYS A 168 25.43 2.39 11.43
CA LYS A 168 24.69 1.14 11.18
C LYS A 168 23.26 1.25 11.69
N ARG A 169 22.34 0.61 10.96
CA ARG A 169 20.95 0.44 11.38
C ARG A 169 20.87 -0.32 12.70
N GLN A 170 20.05 0.17 13.61
CA GLN A 170 19.75 -0.49 14.87
C GLN A 170 18.47 -1.30 14.76
N ALA A 171 18.51 -2.58 15.10
CA ALA A 171 17.32 -3.40 15.21
C ALA A 171 16.45 -2.92 16.37
N ILE A 172 15.21 -2.61 16.08
CA ILE A 172 14.19 -2.18 17.05
C ILE A 172 13.28 -3.37 17.40
N ILE A 173 12.82 -4.09 16.36
CA ILE A 173 12.00 -5.30 16.49
C ILE A 173 12.64 -6.42 15.70
N ASP A 174 12.78 -7.59 16.32
CA ASP A 174 13.14 -8.86 15.69
C ASP A 174 12.29 -9.97 16.32
N THR A 175 11.36 -10.51 15.56
CA THR A 175 10.39 -11.52 16.01
C THR A 175 10.91 -12.96 15.87
N SER A 176 12.15 -13.18 15.47
CA SER A 176 12.71 -14.52 15.23
C SER A 176 12.86 -15.39 16.49
N SER A 177 12.67 -14.82 17.67
CA SER A 177 12.76 -15.56 18.95
C SER A 177 11.45 -16.26 19.27
N GLU A 178 11.52 -17.53 19.64
CA GLU A 178 10.35 -18.28 20.15
C GLU A 178 10.04 -17.94 21.63
N ASP A 179 11.07 -17.58 22.43
CA ASP A 179 10.92 -17.29 23.85
C ASP A 179 10.40 -15.89 24.17
N SER A 180 10.12 -15.08 23.17
CA SER A 180 9.76 -13.67 23.35
C SER A 180 8.99 -13.16 22.14
N PRO A 181 7.99 -12.26 22.33
CA PRO A 181 7.29 -11.64 21.21
C PRO A 181 8.27 -11.04 20.21
N PHE A 182 9.27 -10.30 20.70
CA PHE A 182 10.38 -9.78 19.90
C PHE A 182 11.60 -9.39 20.74
N LYS A 183 12.73 -9.22 20.08
CA LYS A 183 14.01 -8.74 20.61
C LYS A 183 14.38 -7.40 19.94
N PRO A 184 15.32 -6.61 20.50
CA PRO A 184 16.00 -6.84 21.79
C PRO A 184 15.07 -6.55 22.98
N THR A 185 15.28 -7.26 24.08
CA THR A 185 14.47 -7.13 25.30
C THR A 185 14.45 -5.70 25.88
N THR A 186 15.55 -4.96 25.72
CA THR A 186 15.65 -3.54 26.13
C THR A 186 14.66 -2.69 25.34
N LYS A 187 14.64 -2.79 24.00
CA LYS A 187 13.69 -2.08 23.13
C LYS A 187 12.25 -2.51 23.38
N ARG A 188 12.01 -3.80 23.57
CA ARG A 188 10.68 -4.29 23.91
C ARG A 188 10.13 -3.62 25.17
N LYS A 189 10.95 -3.51 26.24
CA LYS A 189 10.53 -2.83 27.47
C LYS A 189 10.26 -1.35 27.27
N GLU A 190 11.05 -0.71 26.41
CA GLU A 190 10.92 0.71 26.07
C GLU A 190 9.60 0.98 25.32
N ILE A 191 9.32 0.23 24.26
CA ILE A 191 8.19 0.50 23.32
C ILE A 191 6.88 -0.21 23.68
N ALA A 192 6.91 -1.24 24.49
CA ALA A 192 5.71 -2.01 24.87
C ALA A 192 5.54 -2.17 26.38
N GLY A 193 6.45 -1.57 27.20
CA GLY A 193 6.39 -1.68 28.65
C GLY A 193 6.83 -3.04 29.19
N VAL A 194 6.66 -3.22 30.51
CA VAL A 194 7.15 -4.40 31.27
C VAL A 194 6.02 -5.27 31.81
N GLY A 195 4.77 -4.92 31.52
CA GLY A 195 3.58 -5.59 32.07
C GLY A 195 3.44 -7.03 31.58
N LYS A 196 3.14 -7.98 32.48
CA LYS A 196 2.86 -9.37 32.08
C LYS A 196 1.67 -9.48 31.10
N LYS A 197 0.61 -8.69 31.31
CA LYS A 197 -0.55 -8.63 30.43
C LYS A 197 -0.17 -8.23 29.02
N THR A 198 0.63 -7.18 28.89
CA THR A 198 1.14 -6.68 27.60
C THR A 198 1.99 -7.74 26.88
N LEU A 199 2.87 -8.45 27.61
CA LEU A 199 3.65 -9.53 27.01
C LEU A 199 2.77 -10.65 26.47
N VAL A 200 1.75 -11.09 27.23
CA VAL A 200 0.80 -12.10 26.77
C VAL A 200 0.02 -11.62 25.54
N SER A 201 -0.43 -10.36 25.55
CA SER A 201 -1.13 -9.78 24.38
C SER A 201 -0.23 -9.75 23.15
N LEU A 202 1.04 -9.39 23.28
CA LEU A 202 2.00 -9.41 22.15
C LEU A 202 2.27 -10.83 21.64
N GLU A 203 2.36 -11.83 22.51
CA GLU A 203 2.50 -13.23 22.08
C GLU A 203 1.26 -13.71 21.32
N VAL A 204 0.06 -13.39 21.81
CA VAL A 204 -1.20 -13.69 21.12
C VAL A 204 -1.24 -12.99 19.75
N ASN A 205 -0.89 -11.70 19.69
CA ASN A 205 -0.83 -10.96 18.46
C ASN A 205 0.14 -11.59 17.45
N LYS A 206 1.32 -12.04 17.92
CA LYS A 206 2.32 -12.71 17.07
C LYS A 206 1.76 -14.01 16.47
N GLN A 207 1.05 -14.80 17.25
CA GLN A 207 0.40 -16.03 16.80
C GLN A 207 -0.74 -15.74 15.82
N LEU A 208 -1.58 -14.74 16.13
CA LEU A 208 -2.68 -14.31 15.25
C LEU A 208 -2.17 -13.75 13.93
N ALA A 209 -1.11 -12.95 13.94
CA ALA A 209 -0.48 -12.45 12.74
C ALA A 209 -0.03 -13.60 11.82
N ARG A 210 0.67 -14.57 12.40
CA ARG A 210 1.16 -15.75 11.69
C ARG A 210 0.03 -16.62 11.11
N SER A 211 -1.04 -16.86 11.89
CA SER A 211 -2.18 -17.67 11.44
C SER A 211 -3.04 -16.98 10.37
N ASN A 212 -3.10 -15.65 10.40
CA ASN A 212 -3.93 -14.84 9.51
C ASN A 212 -3.17 -14.21 8.35
N SER A 213 -1.94 -14.65 8.05
CA SER A 213 -1.11 -14.10 6.96
C SER A 213 -0.92 -12.58 7.06
N ARG A 214 -0.66 -12.06 8.26
CA ARG A 214 -0.52 -10.63 8.55
C ARG A 214 0.85 -10.31 9.13
N SER A 215 1.21 -9.03 9.09
CA SER A 215 2.35 -8.54 9.85
C SER A 215 1.99 -8.41 11.33
N PHE A 216 2.84 -8.94 12.20
CA PHE A 216 2.79 -8.67 13.63
C PHE A 216 3.09 -7.19 13.93
N ILE A 217 4.05 -6.60 13.23
CA ILE A 217 4.54 -5.24 13.48
C ILE A 217 3.47 -4.20 13.12
N PHE A 218 2.81 -4.37 11.96
CA PHE A 218 1.86 -3.39 11.41
C PHE A 218 0.38 -3.69 11.71
N MET A 219 0.07 -4.79 12.40
CA MET A 219 -1.31 -5.05 12.79
C MET A 219 -1.80 -4.05 13.86
N THR A 220 -3.07 -3.67 13.75
CA THR A 220 -3.69 -2.62 14.57
C THR A 220 -3.54 -2.88 16.08
N ASP A 221 -3.72 -4.13 16.53
CA ASP A 221 -3.68 -4.46 17.96
C ASP A 221 -2.25 -4.37 18.53
N THR A 222 -1.22 -4.62 17.72
CA THR A 222 0.17 -4.43 18.13
C THR A 222 0.52 -2.94 18.17
N LEU A 223 0.09 -2.17 17.17
CA LEU A 223 0.33 -0.72 17.12
C LEU A 223 -0.34 0.01 18.28
N LYS A 224 -1.55 -0.39 18.69
CA LYS A 224 -2.21 0.14 19.90
C LYS A 224 -1.37 -0.05 21.16
N ILE A 225 -0.74 -1.21 21.33
CA ILE A 225 0.14 -1.48 22.45
C ILE A 225 1.35 -0.55 22.43
N PHE A 226 1.94 -0.30 21.24
CA PHE A 226 3.06 0.63 21.07
C PHE A 226 2.61 2.07 21.35
N GLU A 227 1.47 2.48 20.84
CA GLU A 227 0.88 3.81 21.07
C GLU A 227 0.68 4.10 22.56
N GLU A 228 0.08 3.16 23.30
CA GLU A 228 -0.18 3.31 24.73
C GLU A 228 1.11 3.49 25.57
N ASN A 229 2.24 2.93 25.12
CA ASN A 229 3.50 2.92 25.89
C ASN A 229 4.53 3.93 25.37
N ASP A 230 4.51 4.27 24.08
CA ASP A 230 5.59 5.05 23.44
C ASP A 230 5.12 5.86 22.21
N ASN A 231 3.99 6.54 22.31
CA ASN A 231 3.37 7.28 21.21
C ASN A 231 4.17 8.51 20.72
N LYS A 232 5.16 8.95 21.50
CA LYS A 232 6.00 10.11 21.16
C LYS A 232 7.36 9.75 20.57
N SER A 233 7.68 8.46 20.51
CA SER A 233 8.98 8.04 19.99
C SER A 233 9.05 8.21 18.47
N LEU A 234 10.26 8.49 18.00
CA LEU A 234 10.56 8.48 16.58
C LEU A 234 10.21 7.14 15.93
N PHE A 235 10.45 6.02 16.63
CA PHE A 235 10.14 4.69 16.17
C PHE A 235 8.65 4.53 15.86
N PHE A 236 7.78 4.87 16.80
CA PHE A 236 6.33 4.76 16.60
C PHE A 236 5.86 5.67 15.46
N ARG A 237 6.36 6.90 15.40
CA ARG A 237 6.09 7.84 14.33
C ARG A 237 6.44 7.24 12.96
N VAL A 238 7.64 6.71 12.78
CA VAL A 238 8.08 6.08 11.52
C VAL A 238 7.21 4.88 11.16
N LEU A 239 6.78 4.05 12.11
CA LEU A 239 5.86 2.95 11.84
C LEU A 239 4.52 3.43 11.27
N ILE A 240 3.93 4.48 11.86
CA ILE A 240 2.67 5.04 11.39
C ILE A 240 2.84 5.69 10.01
N GLU A 241 3.93 6.43 9.77
CA GLU A 241 4.23 7.04 8.48
C GLU A 241 4.39 5.98 7.36
N LEU A 242 5.08 4.87 7.64
CA LEU A 242 5.19 3.75 6.70
C LEU A 242 3.85 3.04 6.46
N ARG A 243 3.03 2.92 7.49
CA ARG A 243 1.67 2.36 7.33
C ARG A 243 0.79 3.26 6.48
N LEU A 244 0.85 4.57 6.68
CA LEU A 244 0.15 5.56 5.85
C LEU A 244 0.64 5.51 4.40
N PHE A 245 1.96 5.43 4.19
CA PHE A 245 2.53 5.24 2.87
C PHE A 245 1.96 4.00 2.16
N ALA A 246 1.93 2.85 2.83
CA ALA A 246 1.40 1.63 2.24
C ALA A 246 -0.10 1.72 1.89
N ARG A 247 -0.88 2.44 2.69
CA ARG A 247 -2.32 2.57 2.50
C ARG A 247 -2.73 3.60 1.46
N HIS A 248 -1.97 4.68 1.36
CA HIS A 248 -2.40 5.86 0.62
C HIS A 248 -1.49 6.27 -0.52
N PHE A 249 -0.21 5.85 -0.50
CA PHE A 249 0.80 6.34 -1.43
C PHE A 249 1.53 5.23 -2.21
N LEU A 250 1.41 3.96 -1.81
CA LEU A 250 1.93 2.83 -2.56
C LEU A 250 0.80 2.16 -3.34
N PHE A 251 0.90 2.17 -4.68
CA PHE A 251 -0.05 1.53 -5.58
C PHE A 251 0.65 0.44 -6.35
N VAL A 252 0.19 -0.79 -6.16
CA VAL A 252 0.72 -1.94 -6.89
C VAL A 252 -0.39 -2.51 -7.76
N ILE A 253 -0.13 -2.58 -9.05
CA ILE A 253 -1.02 -3.15 -10.05
C ILE A 253 -0.32 -4.39 -10.58
N ASP A 254 -0.70 -5.53 -10.06
CA ASP A 254 -0.20 -6.83 -10.50
C ASP A 254 -1.30 -7.66 -11.19
N THR A 255 -0.88 -8.70 -11.89
CA THR A 255 -1.77 -9.60 -12.63
C THR A 255 -2.55 -10.56 -11.72
N LYS A 256 -2.09 -10.79 -10.48
CA LYS A 256 -2.70 -11.73 -9.52
C LYS A 256 -3.79 -11.16 -8.65
N SER A 257 -3.61 -9.93 -8.18
CA SER A 257 -4.46 -9.36 -7.13
C SER A 257 -5.74 -8.71 -7.63
N SER A 258 -6.13 -8.89 -8.87
CA SER A 258 -7.29 -8.18 -9.46
C SER A 258 -7.18 -6.64 -9.37
N GLY A 259 -5.96 -6.10 -9.19
CA GLY A 259 -5.70 -4.68 -9.04
C GLY A 259 -6.32 -3.86 -10.17
N PHE A 260 -6.19 -4.32 -11.41
CA PHE A 260 -6.88 -3.72 -12.55
C PHE A 260 -8.39 -3.78 -12.46
N ILE A 261 -8.98 -4.85 -11.91
CA ILE A 261 -10.45 -4.97 -11.77
C ILE A 261 -10.96 -3.98 -10.72
N ARG A 262 -10.22 -3.75 -9.65
CA ARG A 262 -10.58 -2.74 -8.64
C ARG A 262 -10.44 -1.33 -9.20
N LEU A 263 -9.35 -1.04 -9.93
CA LEU A 263 -9.13 0.26 -10.56
C LEU A 263 -10.12 0.55 -11.70
N ASN A 264 -10.62 -0.46 -12.42
CA ASN A 264 -11.61 -0.26 -13.48
C ASN A 264 -12.87 0.49 -13.04
N PHE A 265 -13.17 0.50 -11.73
CA PHE A 265 -14.37 1.15 -11.19
C PHE A 265 -14.04 2.20 -10.11
N ALA A 266 -12.79 2.30 -9.69
CA ALA A 266 -12.35 3.24 -8.67
C ALA A 266 -11.27 4.15 -9.26
N LEU A 267 -11.62 5.41 -9.49
CA LEU A 267 -10.69 6.42 -9.94
C LEU A 267 -10.12 7.15 -8.71
N PRO A 268 -8.83 6.99 -8.40
CA PRO A 268 -8.19 7.80 -7.37
C PRO A 268 -7.97 9.21 -7.93
N ILE A 269 -8.59 10.20 -7.34
CA ILE A 269 -8.32 11.60 -7.61
C ILE A 269 -7.70 12.20 -6.35
N TYR A 270 -6.60 12.89 -6.52
CA TYR A 270 -5.84 13.50 -5.43
C TYR A 270 -6.11 14.98 -5.40
N THR A 271 -6.64 15.48 -4.28
CA THR A 271 -6.63 16.91 -4.00
C THR A 271 -5.43 17.24 -3.13
N ARG A 272 -5.06 18.52 -3.05
CA ARG A 272 -3.94 18.99 -2.19
C ARG A 272 -4.08 18.58 -0.73
N SER A 273 -5.29 18.27 -0.27
CA SER A 273 -5.61 17.94 1.13
C SER A 273 -6.15 16.52 1.33
N ARG A 274 -6.67 15.88 0.29
CA ARG A 274 -7.35 14.58 0.42
C ARG A 274 -7.17 13.70 -0.81
N ARG A 275 -7.07 12.41 -0.58
CA ARG A 275 -7.28 11.39 -1.60
C ARG A 275 -8.74 10.97 -1.60
N MET A 276 -9.41 11.08 -2.73
CA MET A 276 -10.76 10.59 -2.92
C MET A 276 -10.78 9.44 -3.94
N MET A 277 -11.54 8.40 -3.61
CA MET A 277 -11.75 7.26 -4.50
C MET A 277 -13.16 7.36 -5.08
N PHE A 278 -13.25 7.61 -6.37
CA PHE A 278 -14.51 7.72 -7.08
C PHE A 278 -14.92 6.37 -7.65
N ASP A 279 -16.12 5.89 -7.28
CA ASP A 279 -16.71 4.71 -7.93
C ASP A 279 -17.37 5.15 -9.26
N ALA A 280 -16.76 4.78 -10.37
CA ALA A 280 -17.29 5.08 -11.72
C ALA A 280 -18.69 4.51 -11.99
N ARG A 281 -19.19 3.59 -11.15
CA ARG A 281 -20.49 2.93 -11.32
C ARG A 281 -21.65 3.69 -10.66
N ARG A 282 -21.37 4.56 -9.68
CA ARG A 282 -22.38 5.15 -8.80
C ARG A 282 -22.22 6.66 -8.71
N PRO A 283 -23.34 7.39 -8.59
CA PRO A 283 -23.28 8.77 -8.17
C PRO A 283 -22.68 8.88 -6.76
N MET A 284 -21.99 9.98 -6.51
CA MET A 284 -21.38 10.30 -5.23
C MET A 284 -21.79 11.68 -4.78
N VAL A 285 -21.89 11.88 -3.47
CA VAL A 285 -22.10 13.18 -2.84
C VAL A 285 -20.74 13.80 -2.58
N ILE A 286 -20.52 15.02 -3.07
CA ILE A 286 -19.27 15.76 -2.93
C ILE A 286 -19.61 17.15 -2.41
N ASP A 287 -18.87 17.60 -1.42
CA ASP A 287 -19.00 18.94 -0.87
C ASP A 287 -18.63 19.97 -1.94
N ASN A 288 -19.33 21.08 -1.98
CA ASN A 288 -19.15 22.05 -3.06
C ASN A 288 -17.74 22.65 -3.09
N GLU A 289 -17.07 22.79 -1.94
CA GLU A 289 -15.68 23.25 -1.86
C GLU A 289 -14.71 22.23 -2.50
N ASP A 290 -14.91 20.95 -2.21
CA ASP A 290 -14.08 19.87 -2.79
C ASP A 290 -14.38 19.69 -4.29
N LEU A 291 -15.61 19.95 -4.75
CA LEU A 291 -16.01 19.73 -6.14
C LEU A 291 -15.24 20.62 -7.11
N GLU A 292 -14.98 21.88 -6.76
CA GLU A 292 -14.23 22.82 -7.61
C GLU A 292 -12.79 22.32 -7.84
N HIS A 293 -12.10 21.93 -6.76
CA HIS A 293 -10.73 21.37 -6.84
C HIS A 293 -10.69 20.04 -7.60
N LEU A 294 -11.67 19.17 -7.40
CA LEU A 294 -11.76 17.91 -8.11
C LEU A 294 -12.01 18.08 -9.60
N CYS A 295 -12.78 19.10 -9.99
CA CYS A 295 -12.98 19.44 -11.39
C CYS A 295 -11.68 19.94 -12.06
N GLU A 296 -10.85 20.70 -11.34
CA GLU A 296 -9.54 21.14 -11.84
C GLU A 296 -8.62 19.93 -12.09
N GLU A 297 -8.47 19.03 -11.12
CA GLU A 297 -7.63 17.84 -11.26
C GLU A 297 -8.15 16.88 -12.34
N LEU A 298 -9.46 16.71 -12.43
CA LEU A 298 -10.06 15.92 -13.50
C LEU A 298 -9.85 16.53 -14.88
N SER A 299 -9.76 17.87 -14.95
CA SER A 299 -9.41 18.59 -16.17
C SER A 299 -7.98 18.27 -16.63
N ASP A 300 -7.03 18.18 -15.70
CA ASP A 300 -5.64 17.82 -16.01
C ASP A 300 -5.56 16.40 -16.58
N ILE A 301 -6.22 15.45 -15.92
CA ILE A 301 -6.33 14.07 -16.42
C ILE A 301 -6.98 14.05 -17.80
N SER A 302 -8.06 14.81 -17.99
CA SER A 302 -8.80 14.91 -19.26
C SER A 302 -7.95 15.50 -20.38
N SER A 303 -7.11 16.50 -20.07
CA SER A 303 -6.23 17.12 -21.07
C SER A 303 -5.20 16.15 -21.62
N VAL A 304 -4.60 15.32 -20.78
CA VAL A 304 -3.66 14.27 -21.19
C VAL A 304 -4.40 13.14 -21.91
N LEU A 305 -5.58 12.75 -21.39
CA LEU A 305 -6.41 11.71 -21.99
C LEU A 305 -6.81 12.03 -23.43
N THR A 306 -7.16 13.29 -23.72
CA THR A 306 -7.54 13.75 -25.06
C THR A 306 -6.39 13.62 -26.06
N GLN A 307 -5.14 13.69 -25.60
CA GLN A 307 -3.95 13.47 -26.46
C GLN A 307 -3.72 11.98 -26.74
N LEU A 308 -4.05 11.10 -25.78
CA LEU A 308 -3.91 9.64 -25.94
C LEU A 308 -5.07 9.02 -26.70
N VAL A 309 -6.29 9.50 -26.45
CA VAL A 309 -7.52 9.04 -27.07
C VAL A 309 -8.27 10.25 -27.64
N PRO A 310 -8.02 10.61 -28.92
CA PRO A 310 -8.62 11.78 -29.53
C PRO A 310 -10.15 11.82 -29.41
N GLY A 311 -10.68 12.98 -29.03
CA GLY A 311 -12.13 13.19 -28.86
C GLY A 311 -12.71 12.67 -27.54
N LEU A 312 -11.91 12.04 -26.66
CA LEU A 312 -12.33 11.60 -25.36
C LEU A 312 -11.90 12.58 -24.27
N SER A 313 -12.82 13.01 -23.45
CA SER A 313 -12.58 13.76 -22.20
C SER A 313 -13.41 13.18 -21.07
N ILE A 314 -13.05 13.48 -19.83
CA ILE A 314 -13.80 13.04 -18.63
C ILE A 314 -14.11 14.25 -17.75
N GLY A 315 -15.18 14.12 -16.97
CA GLY A 315 -15.62 15.18 -16.06
C GLY A 315 -16.68 14.68 -15.08
N PHE A 316 -17.07 15.54 -14.16
CA PHE A 316 -18.23 15.30 -13.32
C PHE A 316 -19.49 15.85 -13.99
N LYS A 317 -20.53 15.01 -13.99
CA LYS A 317 -21.89 15.44 -14.32
C LYS A 317 -22.66 15.64 -13.02
N GLU A 318 -23.11 16.85 -12.77
CA GLU A 318 -24.01 17.15 -11.68
C GLU A 318 -25.40 16.52 -11.96
N ILE A 319 -25.92 15.82 -10.94
CA ILE A 319 -27.24 15.17 -11.01
C ILE A 319 -28.27 15.99 -10.22
N SER A 320 -27.91 16.35 -8.98
CA SER A 320 -28.77 17.12 -8.08
C SER A 320 -27.95 17.76 -6.95
N GLN A 321 -28.52 18.74 -6.31
CA GLN A 321 -27.97 19.32 -5.08
C GLN A 321 -28.61 18.66 -3.86
N THR A 322 -27.84 18.53 -2.79
CA THR A 322 -28.24 17.93 -1.53
C THR A 322 -27.52 18.60 -0.35
N LEU A 323 -27.71 18.08 0.84
CA LEU A 323 -26.89 18.40 2.01
C LEU A 323 -26.04 17.19 2.36
N ASP A 324 -24.84 17.41 2.85
CA ASP A 324 -23.97 16.39 3.38
C ASP A 324 -24.42 15.88 4.76
N LYS A 325 -23.58 15.07 5.42
CA LYS A 325 -23.87 14.52 6.76
C LYS A 325 -23.88 15.57 7.86
N ASP A 326 -23.20 16.69 7.64
CA ASP A 326 -23.05 17.80 8.59
C ASP A 326 -24.06 18.93 8.30
N GLY A 327 -24.86 18.78 7.22
CA GLY A 327 -25.91 19.73 6.82
C GLY A 327 -25.38 20.85 5.91
N GLU A 328 -24.15 20.72 5.39
CA GLU A 328 -23.58 21.67 4.46
C GLU A 328 -24.01 21.36 3.01
N ALA A 329 -23.87 22.36 2.13
CA ALA A 329 -24.29 22.24 0.73
C ALA A 329 -23.36 21.29 -0.03
N ALA A 330 -23.91 20.26 -0.63
CA ALA A 330 -23.21 19.24 -1.39
C ALA A 330 -23.91 18.93 -2.71
N THR A 331 -23.16 18.42 -3.68
CA THR A 331 -23.64 18.07 -5.01
C THR A 331 -23.54 16.56 -5.27
N VAL A 332 -24.61 15.97 -5.75
CA VAL A 332 -24.59 14.60 -6.25
C VAL A 332 -24.02 14.61 -7.66
N THR A 333 -22.88 13.94 -7.86
CA THR A 333 -22.15 13.92 -9.11
C THR A 333 -21.95 12.51 -9.63
N MET A 334 -21.68 12.35 -10.92
CA MET A 334 -21.29 11.10 -11.55
C MET A 334 -20.14 11.33 -12.52
N LEU A 335 -19.15 10.44 -12.48
CA LEU A 335 -18.05 10.43 -13.46
C LEU A 335 -18.61 10.08 -14.86
N THR A 336 -18.35 10.96 -15.81
CA THR A 336 -18.91 10.91 -17.15
C THR A 336 -17.79 11.10 -18.18
N ALA A 337 -17.79 10.26 -19.20
CA ALA A 337 -16.97 10.41 -20.40
C ALA A 337 -17.72 11.25 -21.42
N TYR A 338 -17.00 12.11 -22.11
CA TYR A 338 -17.50 12.92 -23.22
C TYR A 338 -16.74 12.54 -24.48
N ARG A 339 -17.45 12.06 -25.49
CA ARG A 339 -16.86 11.64 -26.76
C ARG A 339 -17.64 12.22 -27.93
N ASP A 340 -16.98 13.02 -28.77
CA ASP A 340 -17.59 13.63 -29.97
C ASP A 340 -18.91 14.35 -29.65
N GLY A 341 -18.98 15.04 -28.51
CA GLY A 341 -20.16 15.77 -28.05
C GLY A 341 -21.27 14.91 -27.46
N LYS A 342 -21.04 13.62 -27.24
CA LYS A 342 -21.95 12.71 -26.55
C LYS A 342 -21.48 12.45 -25.13
N GLU A 343 -22.44 12.43 -24.19
CA GLU A 343 -22.21 12.05 -22.82
C GLU A 343 -22.43 10.54 -22.65
N LEU A 344 -21.50 9.88 -21.97
CA LEU A 344 -21.59 8.48 -21.61
C LEU A 344 -21.10 8.30 -20.15
N PRO A 345 -21.90 7.68 -19.25
CA PRO A 345 -21.38 7.34 -17.93
C PRO A 345 -20.07 6.56 -18.05
N LEU A 346 -19.07 6.90 -17.24
CA LEU A 346 -17.74 6.27 -17.36
C LEU A 346 -17.79 4.75 -17.21
N ARG A 347 -18.76 4.23 -16.46
CA ARG A 347 -19.01 2.78 -16.30
C ARG A 347 -19.33 2.06 -17.63
N ASP A 348 -19.88 2.79 -18.60
CA ASP A 348 -20.35 2.24 -19.88
C ASP A 348 -19.26 2.33 -20.99
N GLU A 349 -18.10 2.94 -20.64
CA GLU A 349 -16.92 2.93 -21.50
C GLU A 349 -16.25 1.55 -21.55
N SER A 350 -15.44 1.32 -22.59
CA SER A 350 -14.71 0.07 -22.75
C SER A 350 -13.72 -0.15 -21.59
N ASP A 351 -13.44 -1.43 -21.29
CA ASP A 351 -12.47 -1.81 -20.25
C ASP A 351 -11.09 -1.19 -20.50
N GLY A 352 -10.64 -1.15 -21.75
CA GLY A 352 -9.37 -0.55 -22.13
C GLY A 352 -9.31 0.95 -21.81
N VAL A 353 -10.37 1.70 -22.12
CA VAL A 353 -10.47 3.13 -21.82
C VAL A 353 -10.46 3.35 -20.31
N ARG A 354 -11.24 2.58 -19.55
CA ARG A 354 -11.26 2.69 -18.09
C ARG A 354 -9.90 2.38 -17.45
N LYS A 355 -9.17 1.38 -17.96
CA LYS A 355 -7.80 1.07 -17.53
C LYS A 355 -6.85 2.23 -17.81
N ILE A 356 -6.88 2.79 -19.02
CA ILE A 356 -6.04 3.96 -19.36
C ILE A 356 -6.30 5.12 -18.39
N ILE A 357 -7.58 5.45 -18.14
CA ILE A 357 -7.94 6.55 -17.23
C ILE A 357 -7.44 6.28 -15.80
N SER A 358 -7.61 5.06 -15.29
CA SER A 358 -7.17 4.69 -13.94
C SER A 358 -5.66 4.75 -13.79
N VAL A 359 -4.92 4.23 -14.77
CA VAL A 359 -3.46 4.27 -14.78
C VAL A 359 -2.94 5.70 -14.94
N LEU A 360 -3.57 6.48 -15.84
CA LEU A 360 -3.20 7.88 -16.07
C LEU A 360 -3.37 8.72 -14.81
N SER A 361 -4.48 8.55 -14.09
CA SER A 361 -4.71 9.19 -12.80
C SER A 361 -3.60 8.90 -11.79
N LEU A 362 -3.15 7.65 -11.69
CA LEU A 362 -2.05 7.26 -10.80
C LEU A 362 -0.70 7.85 -11.25
N ILE A 363 -0.44 7.88 -12.56
CA ILE A 363 0.80 8.46 -13.10
C ILE A 363 0.83 9.97 -12.84
N ILE A 364 -0.27 10.68 -13.06
CA ILE A 364 -0.37 12.12 -12.78
C ILE A 364 -0.18 12.37 -11.29
N ALA A 365 -0.81 11.57 -10.43
CA ALA A 365 -0.60 11.67 -8.99
C ALA A 365 0.86 11.45 -8.60
N ALA A 366 1.52 10.43 -9.16
CA ALA A 366 2.93 10.15 -8.91
C ALA A 366 3.86 11.28 -9.43
N PHE A 367 3.42 12.00 -10.47
CA PHE A 367 4.17 13.14 -11.01
C PHE A 367 4.02 14.39 -10.13
N ASN A 368 2.80 14.61 -9.62
CA ASN A 368 2.49 15.82 -8.84
C ASN A 368 2.82 15.65 -7.34
N GLU A 369 2.72 14.41 -6.81
CA GLU A 369 2.85 14.09 -5.39
C GLU A 369 4.16 13.35 -5.10
N GLN A 370 5.01 13.94 -4.29
CA GLN A 370 6.34 13.43 -3.99
C GLN A 370 6.37 12.05 -3.31
N SER A 371 5.32 11.72 -2.54
CA SER A 371 5.24 10.45 -1.79
C SER A 371 4.59 9.31 -2.55
N VAL A 372 3.99 9.55 -3.72
CA VAL A 372 3.28 8.50 -4.46
C VAL A 372 4.27 7.58 -5.18
N THR A 373 4.12 6.29 -4.98
CA THR A 373 4.85 5.22 -5.68
C THR A 373 3.86 4.34 -6.42
N VAL A 374 4.03 4.20 -7.72
CA VAL A 374 3.21 3.35 -8.58
C VAL A 374 4.07 2.23 -9.17
N ALA A 375 3.68 0.99 -8.93
CA ALA A 375 4.32 -0.19 -9.50
C ALA A 375 3.32 -0.94 -10.38
N ILE A 376 3.66 -1.16 -11.65
CA ILE A 376 2.75 -1.74 -12.65
C ILE A 376 3.43 -2.92 -13.32
N ASP A 377 2.78 -4.08 -13.32
CA ASP A 377 3.18 -5.26 -14.09
C ASP A 377 2.41 -5.28 -15.42
N GLU A 378 3.07 -5.73 -16.49
CA GLU A 378 2.48 -5.84 -17.84
C GLU A 378 1.81 -4.54 -18.30
N PHE A 379 2.66 -3.51 -18.45
CA PHE A 379 2.21 -2.18 -18.92
C PHE A 379 2.03 -2.10 -20.45
N ASP A 380 2.27 -3.19 -21.16
CA ASP A 380 2.25 -3.25 -22.64
C ASP A 380 0.82 -3.23 -23.21
#